data_124a6baa4f48ea0fc4108c3bbcfd8898
#
_entry.id   124a6baa4f48ea0fc4108c3bbcfd8898
#
_cell.length_a   1.000
_cell.length_b   1.000
_cell.length_c   1.000
_cell.angle_alpha   90.00
_cell.angle_beta   90.00
_cell.angle_gamma   90.00
#
_symmetry.space_group_name_H-M   'P 1'
#
loop_
_entity.id
_entity.type
_entity.pdbx_description
1 polymer ?
#
loop_
_entity_poly.entity_id
_entity_poly.type
_entity_poly.pdbx_seq_one_letter_code
_entity_poly.pdbx_strand_id
1 'polypeptide(L)'
;PDDNHRLDRYLEDIREVERRIQRIEARNASGEVRELPEAPAGVPDSFAEHVQLMFDIQALAFAADITRVFSFKMGRDGSSRTYPESGTDKPFHPASHHGGTQKGVKDFHLINRYHVAMLPYFLDKLKSIQEGDSNMLDKTMIVYGSPMSDSNLHNHRRCPLILLGKANGQLAGNTHLVAPDGTPMANAMLSMLHSLGVD
;
A
#
# COMPACT_ATOMS: atom_id res chain seq x y z
N PRO A 1 21.40 4.57 -30.23
CA PRO A 1 21.74 3.98 -28.93
C PRO A 1 20.49 3.75 -28.04
N ASP A 2 19.56 4.71 -27.99
CA ASP A 2 18.38 4.62 -27.11
C ASP A 2 17.38 3.54 -27.51
N ASP A 3 17.22 3.26 -28.80
CA ASP A 3 16.27 2.26 -29.28
C ASP A 3 16.72 0.81 -28.96
N ASN A 4 18.02 0.54 -28.98
CA ASN A 4 18.55 -0.75 -28.58
C ASN A 4 18.32 -1.00 -27.08
N HIS A 5 18.55 0.01 -26.24
CA HIS A 5 18.26 -0.10 -24.78
C HIS A 5 16.77 -0.28 -24.48
N ARG A 6 15.90 0.32 -25.28
CA ARG A 6 14.45 0.10 -25.14
C ARG A 6 14.05 -1.31 -25.54
N LEU A 7 14.62 -1.79 -26.63
CA LEU A 7 14.39 -3.15 -27.09
C LEU A 7 14.92 -4.19 -26.08
N ASP A 8 16.12 -3.99 -25.54
CA ASP A 8 16.68 -4.87 -24.53
C ASP A 8 15.81 -4.94 -23.27
N ARG A 9 15.32 -3.79 -22.76
CA ARG A 9 14.38 -3.76 -21.65
C ARG A 9 13.08 -4.49 -21.97
N TYR A 10 12.50 -4.24 -23.13
CA TYR A 10 11.28 -4.90 -23.56
C TYR A 10 11.45 -6.43 -23.62
N LEU A 11 12.57 -6.91 -24.16
CA LEU A 11 12.88 -8.33 -24.21
C LEU A 11 13.10 -8.93 -22.81
N GLU A 12 13.71 -8.18 -21.89
CA GLU A 12 13.87 -8.64 -20.51
C GLU A 12 12.53 -8.69 -19.77
N ASP A 13 11.66 -7.73 -19.98
CA ASP A 13 10.29 -7.73 -19.44
C ASP A 13 9.49 -8.94 -19.93
N ILE A 14 9.59 -9.28 -21.22
CA ILE A 14 8.97 -10.49 -21.79
C ILE A 14 9.53 -11.76 -21.13
N ARG A 15 10.85 -11.86 -20.99
CA ARG A 15 11.48 -13.02 -20.32
C ARG A 15 11.05 -13.15 -18.87
N GLU A 16 10.82 -12.05 -18.16
CA GLU A 16 10.31 -12.09 -16.80
C GLU A 16 8.85 -12.59 -16.76
N VAL A 17 8.02 -12.17 -17.70
CA VAL A 17 6.65 -12.69 -17.84
C VAL A 17 6.66 -14.18 -18.14
N GLU A 18 7.53 -14.64 -19.07
CA GLU A 18 7.68 -16.07 -19.40
C GLU A 18 8.13 -16.88 -18.17
N ARG A 19 9.11 -16.39 -17.40
CA ARG A 19 9.56 -17.03 -16.15
C ARG A 19 8.45 -17.13 -15.10
N ARG A 20 7.57 -16.12 -15.03
CA ARG A 20 6.40 -16.16 -14.13
C ARG A 20 5.38 -17.20 -14.56
N ILE A 21 5.05 -17.24 -15.83
CA ILE A 21 4.15 -18.26 -16.40
C ILE A 21 4.69 -19.65 -16.10
N GLN A 22 5.96 -19.91 -16.41
CA GLN A 22 6.60 -21.21 -16.16
C GLN A 22 6.58 -21.59 -14.67
N ARG A 23 6.79 -20.65 -13.76
CA ARG A 23 6.67 -20.89 -12.30
C ARG A 23 5.27 -21.26 -11.90
N ILE A 24 4.26 -20.56 -12.43
CA ILE A 24 2.85 -20.87 -12.17
C ILE A 24 2.47 -22.22 -12.71
N GLU A 25 2.89 -22.55 -13.94
CA GLU A 25 2.67 -23.85 -14.58
C GLU A 25 3.33 -25.00 -13.80
N ALA A 26 4.60 -24.82 -13.42
CA ALA A 26 5.32 -25.80 -12.62
C ALA A 26 4.66 -26.03 -11.26
N ARG A 27 4.20 -24.96 -10.60
CA ARG A 27 3.50 -25.02 -9.32
C ARG A 27 2.13 -25.69 -9.47
N ASN A 28 1.41 -25.43 -10.58
CA ASN A 28 0.15 -26.11 -10.87
C ASN A 28 0.34 -27.59 -11.19
N ALA A 29 1.41 -27.92 -11.91
CA ALA A 29 1.77 -29.30 -12.27
C ALA A 29 2.26 -30.11 -11.05
N SER A 30 2.78 -29.47 -10.00
CA SER A 30 3.20 -30.16 -8.77
C SER A 30 2.05 -30.76 -7.96
N GLY A 31 0.79 -30.44 -8.29
CA GLY A 31 -0.37 -30.90 -7.56
C GLY A 31 -0.50 -30.33 -6.14
N GLU A 32 0.22 -29.28 -5.84
CA GLU A 32 0.12 -28.58 -4.56
C GLU A 32 -1.30 -28.06 -4.37
N VAL A 33 -2.03 -28.67 -3.43
CA VAL A 33 -3.40 -28.28 -3.10
C VAL A 33 -3.34 -26.91 -2.42
N ARG A 34 -3.90 -25.91 -3.06
CA ARG A 34 -4.07 -24.59 -2.46
C ARG A 34 -5.47 -24.52 -1.86
N GLU A 35 -5.53 -24.31 -0.56
CA GLU A 35 -6.75 -23.79 0.06
C GLU A 35 -6.91 -22.33 -0.36
N LEU A 36 -7.58 -22.12 -1.49
CA LEU A 36 -8.01 -20.79 -1.88
C LEU A 36 -9.23 -20.42 -1.04
N PRO A 37 -9.26 -19.22 -0.43
CA PRO A 37 -10.48 -18.74 0.20
C PRO A 37 -11.61 -18.70 -0.81
N GLU A 38 -12.84 -18.94 -0.36
CA GLU A 38 -14.02 -18.78 -1.21
C GLU A 38 -14.07 -17.37 -1.78
N ALA A 39 -14.53 -17.26 -3.02
CA ALA A 39 -14.71 -15.96 -3.65
C ALA A 39 -15.74 -15.15 -2.84
N PRO A 40 -15.47 -13.86 -2.56
CA PRO A 40 -16.39 -13.04 -1.81
C PRO A 40 -17.73 -12.93 -2.52
N ALA A 41 -18.83 -13.03 -1.75
CA ALA A 41 -20.20 -12.97 -2.29
C ALA A 41 -20.59 -11.58 -2.84
N GLY A 42 -19.75 -10.59 -2.68
CA GLY A 42 -19.97 -9.21 -3.13
C GLY A 42 -19.14 -8.21 -2.34
N VAL A 43 -19.51 -6.94 -2.42
CA VAL A 43 -18.86 -5.85 -1.69
C VAL A 43 -19.50 -5.76 -0.29
N PRO A 44 -18.75 -5.91 0.80
CA PRO A 44 -19.26 -5.70 2.15
C PRO A 44 -19.81 -4.28 2.36
N ASP A 45 -20.88 -4.16 3.14
CA ASP A 45 -21.45 -2.84 3.50
C ASP A 45 -20.53 -2.08 4.47
N SER A 46 -19.90 -2.81 5.40
CA SER A 46 -18.91 -2.26 6.32
C SER A 46 -17.65 -1.85 5.58
N PHE A 47 -17.20 -0.62 5.84
CA PHE A 47 -15.95 -0.13 5.25
C PHE A 47 -14.73 -0.94 5.73
N ALA A 48 -14.70 -1.29 7.00
CA ALA A 48 -13.59 -2.08 7.56
C ALA A 48 -13.53 -3.47 6.91
N GLU A 49 -14.66 -4.16 6.80
CA GLU A 49 -14.72 -5.47 6.13
C GLU A 49 -14.32 -5.38 4.65
N HIS A 50 -14.76 -4.32 3.96
CA HIS A 50 -14.36 -4.08 2.57
C HIS A 50 -12.84 -3.92 2.46
N VAL A 51 -12.23 -3.09 3.32
CA VAL A 51 -10.77 -2.87 3.31
C VAL A 51 -10.03 -4.15 3.66
N GLN A 52 -10.48 -4.92 4.65
CA GLN A 52 -9.90 -6.21 5.00
C GLN A 52 -9.95 -7.18 3.84
N LEU A 53 -11.10 -7.30 3.18
CA LEU A 53 -11.26 -8.14 1.98
C LEU A 53 -10.27 -7.73 0.88
N MET A 54 -10.12 -6.43 0.62
CA MET A 54 -9.17 -5.92 -0.37
C MET A 54 -7.72 -6.23 0.03
N PHE A 55 -7.38 -6.17 1.31
CA PHE A 55 -6.06 -6.57 1.82
C PHE A 55 -5.83 -8.07 1.68
N ASP A 56 -6.84 -8.90 1.93
CA ASP A 56 -6.75 -10.35 1.73
C ASP A 56 -6.49 -10.72 0.27
N ILE A 57 -7.20 -10.08 -0.67
CA ILE A 57 -7.00 -10.28 -2.10
C ILE A 57 -5.58 -9.85 -2.52
N GLN A 58 -5.08 -8.72 -2.02
CA GLN A 58 -3.73 -8.23 -2.30
C GLN A 58 -2.65 -9.18 -1.75
N ALA A 59 -2.82 -9.65 -0.51
CA ALA A 59 -1.91 -10.61 0.10
C ALA A 59 -1.90 -11.95 -0.66
N LEU A 60 -3.08 -12.41 -1.09
CA LEU A 60 -3.21 -13.60 -1.92
C LEU A 60 -2.54 -13.44 -3.28
N ALA A 61 -2.72 -12.28 -3.92
CA ALA A 61 -2.10 -11.99 -5.21
C ALA A 61 -0.56 -11.99 -5.11
N PHE A 62 0.01 -11.48 -4.02
CA PHE A 62 1.44 -11.58 -3.74
C PHE A 62 1.88 -13.02 -3.48
N ALA A 63 1.19 -13.75 -2.61
CA ALA A 63 1.51 -15.14 -2.29
C ALA A 63 1.45 -16.07 -3.52
N ALA A 64 0.55 -15.78 -4.44
CA ALA A 64 0.42 -16.52 -5.69
C ALA A 64 1.34 -16.03 -6.82
N ASP A 65 2.18 -15.02 -6.58
CA ASP A 65 3.04 -14.35 -7.58
C ASP A 65 2.26 -13.85 -8.83
N ILE A 66 0.99 -13.45 -8.62
CA ILE A 66 0.16 -12.86 -9.69
C ILE A 66 0.65 -11.45 -10.01
N THR A 67 1.07 -10.71 -8.98
CA THR A 67 1.70 -9.40 -9.11
C THR A 67 2.74 -9.22 -8.02
N ARG A 68 3.73 -8.37 -8.29
CA ARG A 68 4.72 -7.92 -7.30
C ARG A 68 4.59 -6.46 -6.93
N VAL A 69 3.71 -5.74 -7.63
CA VAL A 69 3.46 -4.32 -7.39
C VAL A 69 1.96 -4.07 -7.52
N PHE A 70 1.40 -3.37 -6.56
CA PHE A 70 0.05 -2.82 -6.68
C PHE A 70 -0.05 -1.45 -6.01
N SER A 71 -1.11 -0.75 -6.32
CA SER A 71 -1.54 0.44 -5.60
C SER A 71 -2.98 0.28 -5.12
N PHE A 72 -3.26 0.79 -3.93
CA PHE A 72 -4.58 0.74 -3.33
C PHE A 72 -4.97 2.08 -2.74
N LYS A 73 -6.08 2.62 -3.21
CA LYS A 73 -6.65 3.86 -2.67
C LYS A 73 -7.74 3.51 -1.67
N MET A 74 -7.45 3.62 -0.38
CA MET A 74 -8.39 3.28 0.70
C MET A 74 -9.65 4.15 0.69
N GLY A 75 -9.53 5.41 0.25
CA GLY A 75 -10.66 6.32 0.14
C GLY A 75 -10.49 7.30 -1.02
N ARG A 76 -11.62 7.69 -1.62
CA ARG A 76 -11.64 8.74 -2.63
C ARG A 76 -11.53 10.10 -1.96
N ASP A 77 -10.67 11.00 -2.45
CA ASP A 77 -10.43 12.33 -1.86
C ASP A 77 -11.71 13.16 -1.74
N GLY A 78 -12.53 13.19 -2.79
CA GLY A 78 -13.81 13.89 -2.80
C GLY A 78 -14.99 13.09 -2.23
N SER A 79 -14.73 12.10 -1.34
CA SER A 79 -15.77 11.24 -0.80
C SER A 79 -16.63 11.95 0.23
N SER A 80 -17.95 11.84 0.09
CA SER A 80 -18.91 12.21 1.14
C SER A 80 -19.25 11.05 2.07
N ARG A 81 -18.49 9.94 2.02
CA ARG A 81 -18.69 8.81 2.92
C ARG A 81 -18.44 9.22 4.36
N THR A 82 -19.31 8.76 5.26
CA THR A 82 -19.13 8.84 6.72
C THR A 82 -18.51 7.52 7.21
N TYR A 83 -17.81 7.59 8.33
CA TYR A 83 -17.20 6.45 9.01
C TYR A 83 -17.63 6.51 10.49
N PRO A 84 -18.85 6.07 10.83
CA PRO A 84 -19.38 6.18 12.21
C PRO A 84 -18.45 5.52 13.24
N GLU A 85 -17.79 4.45 12.87
CA GLU A 85 -16.84 3.70 13.71
C GLU A 85 -15.59 4.52 14.07
N SER A 86 -15.33 5.60 13.34
CA SER A 86 -14.24 6.55 13.68
C SER A 86 -14.52 7.39 14.92
N GLY A 87 -15.80 7.48 15.33
CA GLY A 87 -16.26 8.31 16.45
C GLY A 87 -16.68 9.72 16.02
N THR A 88 -16.89 9.95 14.74
CA THR A 88 -17.52 11.17 14.20
C THR A 88 -18.49 10.82 13.07
N ASP A 89 -19.53 11.63 12.94
CA ASP A 89 -20.54 11.54 11.87
C ASP A 89 -20.19 12.42 10.65
N LYS A 90 -19.04 13.09 10.68
CA LYS A 90 -18.63 13.98 9.59
C LYS A 90 -18.25 13.20 8.35
N PRO A 91 -18.74 13.58 7.16
CA PRO A 91 -18.27 13.01 5.90
C PRO A 91 -16.80 13.34 5.67
N PHE A 92 -16.07 12.43 5.03
CA PHE A 92 -14.61 12.51 4.88
C PHE A 92 -14.12 13.83 4.27
N HIS A 93 -14.58 14.16 3.06
CA HIS A 93 -14.11 15.36 2.38
C HIS A 93 -14.52 16.66 3.10
N PRO A 94 -15.79 16.86 3.54
CA PRO A 94 -16.12 18.00 4.38
C PRO A 94 -15.32 18.08 5.68
N ALA A 95 -14.98 16.96 6.32
CA ALA A 95 -14.14 16.94 7.52
C ALA A 95 -12.69 17.37 7.23
N SER A 96 -12.17 17.08 6.03
CA SER A 96 -10.83 17.49 5.63
C SER A 96 -10.68 19.01 5.52
N HIS A 97 -11.78 19.73 5.25
CA HIS A 97 -11.87 21.19 5.28
C HIS A 97 -12.26 21.69 6.69
N HIS A 98 -11.46 21.39 7.68
CA HIS A 98 -11.74 21.59 9.11
C HIS A 98 -11.75 23.07 9.56
N GLY A 99 -11.42 24.01 8.67
CA GLY A 99 -11.44 25.47 8.96
C GLY A 99 -10.49 25.90 10.07
N GLY A 100 -9.51 25.09 10.45
CA GLY A 100 -8.59 25.37 11.57
C GLY A 100 -9.26 25.33 12.95
N THR A 101 -10.55 24.96 13.05
CA THR A 101 -11.23 24.89 14.34
C THR A 101 -10.81 23.65 15.13
N GLN A 102 -10.72 23.76 16.45
CA GLN A 102 -10.35 22.64 17.31
C GLN A 102 -11.26 21.43 17.11
N LYS A 103 -12.57 21.64 16.98
CA LYS A 103 -13.55 20.57 16.71
C LYS A 103 -13.31 19.94 15.35
N GLY A 104 -13.16 20.73 14.29
CA GLY A 104 -12.95 20.23 12.93
C GLY A 104 -11.67 19.42 12.81
N VAL A 105 -10.56 19.90 13.37
CA VAL A 105 -9.29 19.17 13.43
C VAL A 105 -9.46 17.84 14.16
N LYS A 106 -10.19 17.83 15.29
CA LYS A 106 -10.47 16.60 16.04
C LYS A 106 -11.29 15.60 15.22
N ASP A 107 -12.36 16.06 14.56
CA ASP A 107 -13.22 15.19 13.72
C ASP A 107 -12.38 14.55 12.60
N PHE A 108 -11.57 15.33 11.90
CA PHE A 108 -10.71 14.79 10.83
C PHE A 108 -9.61 13.87 11.35
N HIS A 109 -9.03 14.19 12.51
CA HIS A 109 -8.07 13.30 13.18
C HIS A 109 -8.67 11.92 13.50
N LEU A 110 -9.91 11.86 13.97
CA LEU A 110 -10.60 10.61 14.28
C LEU A 110 -10.74 9.74 13.02
N ILE A 111 -11.12 10.34 11.89
CA ILE A 111 -11.22 9.61 10.61
C ILE A 111 -9.85 9.09 10.16
N ASN A 112 -8.82 9.93 10.19
CA ASN A 112 -7.47 9.51 9.81
C ASN A 112 -6.94 8.39 10.71
N ARG A 113 -7.16 8.48 12.01
CA ARG A 113 -6.81 7.42 12.96
C ARG A 113 -7.52 6.11 12.65
N TYR A 114 -8.79 6.17 12.28
CA TYR A 114 -9.58 5.00 11.88
C TYR A 114 -8.98 4.33 10.64
N HIS A 115 -8.61 5.11 9.60
CA HIS A 115 -7.99 4.57 8.40
C HIS A 115 -6.62 3.93 8.69
N VAL A 116 -5.75 4.61 9.44
CA VAL A 116 -4.43 4.07 9.81
C VAL A 116 -4.56 2.79 10.63
N ALA A 117 -5.58 2.70 11.50
CA ALA A 117 -5.82 1.52 12.33
C ALA A 117 -6.19 0.25 11.54
N MET A 118 -6.44 0.35 10.24
CA MET A 118 -6.67 -0.82 9.38
C MET A 118 -5.37 -1.46 8.89
N LEU A 119 -4.26 -0.71 8.87
CA LEU A 119 -2.98 -1.22 8.37
C LEU A 119 -2.45 -2.44 9.13
N PRO A 120 -2.54 -2.52 10.48
CA PRO A 120 -2.08 -3.69 11.21
C PRO A 120 -2.65 -5.00 10.69
N TYR A 121 -3.93 -5.04 10.32
CA TYR A 121 -4.53 -6.23 9.72
C TYR A 121 -3.76 -6.71 8.48
N PHE A 122 -3.43 -5.80 7.57
CA PHE A 122 -2.67 -6.13 6.37
C PHE A 122 -1.24 -6.60 6.69
N LEU A 123 -0.59 -5.92 7.65
CA LEU A 123 0.77 -6.29 8.08
C LEU A 123 0.79 -7.69 8.71
N ASP A 124 -0.17 -8.00 9.57
CA ASP A 124 -0.29 -9.32 10.19
C ASP A 124 -0.60 -10.39 9.15
N LYS A 125 -1.43 -10.09 8.16
CA LYS A 125 -1.71 -10.97 7.04
C LYS A 125 -0.44 -11.30 6.25
N LEU A 126 0.33 -10.29 5.84
CA LEU A 126 1.60 -10.49 5.13
C LEU A 126 2.64 -11.23 5.99
N LYS A 127 2.68 -10.94 7.29
CA LYS A 127 3.57 -11.62 8.23
C LYS A 127 3.23 -13.11 8.40
N SER A 128 1.96 -13.47 8.26
CA SER A 128 1.52 -14.88 8.36
C SER A 128 1.86 -15.72 7.13
N ILE A 129 2.22 -15.10 6.00
CA ILE A 129 2.58 -15.79 4.76
C ILE A 129 4.07 -16.06 4.75
N GLN A 130 4.44 -17.35 4.69
CA GLN A 130 5.84 -17.76 4.57
C GLN A 130 6.38 -17.42 3.17
N GLU A 131 7.55 -16.80 3.11
CA GLU A 131 8.25 -16.47 1.86
C GLU A 131 9.73 -16.83 1.99
N GLY A 132 10.09 -17.96 1.41
CA GLY A 132 11.45 -18.50 1.51
C GLY A 132 11.85 -18.76 2.96
N ASP A 133 12.90 -18.11 3.41
CA ASP A 133 13.48 -18.19 4.77
C ASP A 133 12.84 -17.24 5.78
N SER A 134 11.89 -16.43 5.36
CA SER A 134 11.26 -15.39 6.16
C SER A 134 9.74 -15.33 5.88
N ASN A 135 9.14 -14.18 6.05
CA ASN A 135 7.72 -13.95 5.76
C ASN A 135 7.55 -12.86 4.70
N MET A 136 6.36 -12.80 4.12
CA MET A 136 6.05 -11.85 3.05
C MET A 136 6.24 -10.39 3.47
N LEU A 137 5.95 -10.02 4.71
CA LEU A 137 6.14 -8.65 5.20
C LEU A 137 7.61 -8.24 5.20
N ASP A 138 8.51 -9.15 5.55
CA ASP A 138 9.95 -8.88 5.56
C ASP A 138 10.52 -8.67 4.14
N LYS A 139 9.87 -9.28 3.15
CA LYS A 139 10.25 -9.14 1.72
C LYS A 139 9.56 -7.96 1.02
N THR A 140 8.56 -7.34 1.65
CA THR A 140 7.72 -6.29 1.04
C THR A 140 8.12 -4.91 1.50
N MET A 141 7.94 -3.91 0.62
CA MET A 141 7.94 -2.48 0.93
C MET A 141 6.53 -1.95 0.71
N ILE A 142 5.94 -1.38 1.76
CA ILE A 142 4.63 -0.74 1.69
C ILE A 142 4.81 0.75 1.95
N VAL A 143 4.25 1.56 1.08
CA VAL A 143 4.20 3.01 1.22
C VAL A 143 2.78 3.41 1.55
N TYR A 144 2.58 4.05 2.69
CA TYR A 144 1.30 4.62 3.08
C TYR A 144 1.47 6.11 3.37
N GLY A 145 0.58 6.92 2.85
CA GLY A 145 0.66 8.36 3.07
C GLY A 145 -0.43 9.14 2.37
N SER A 146 -0.26 10.44 2.38
CA SER A 146 -1.15 11.38 1.70
C SER A 146 -0.33 12.40 0.92
N PRO A 147 -0.80 12.83 -0.27
CA PRO A 147 -0.17 13.92 -1.01
C PRO A 147 -0.40 15.29 -0.36
N MET A 148 -1.24 15.37 0.66
CA MET A 148 -1.51 16.58 1.43
C MET A 148 -1.14 16.40 2.89
N SER A 149 -0.55 17.43 3.50
CA SER A 149 -0.33 17.52 4.95
C SER A 149 -1.51 18.22 5.64
N ASP A 150 -1.73 19.49 5.32
CA ASP A 150 -2.92 20.24 5.75
C ASP A 150 -3.93 20.26 4.60
N SER A 151 -4.92 19.39 4.73
CA SER A 151 -5.97 19.22 3.73
C SER A 151 -6.90 20.44 3.62
N ASN A 152 -7.08 21.21 4.70
CA ASN A 152 -7.88 22.42 4.69
C ASN A 152 -7.28 23.52 3.79
N LEU A 153 -5.96 23.57 3.73
CA LEU A 153 -5.22 24.52 2.90
C LEU A 153 -4.77 23.92 1.57
N HIS A 154 -5.10 22.66 1.28
CA HIS A 154 -4.55 21.88 0.16
C HIS A 154 -3.02 21.96 0.10
N ASN A 155 -2.39 21.89 1.25
CA ASN A 155 -0.96 22.08 1.40
C ASN A 155 -0.20 20.79 1.11
N HIS A 156 0.82 20.86 0.26
CA HIS A 156 1.70 19.75 -0.12
C HIS A 156 3.06 19.78 0.59
N ARG A 157 3.21 20.58 1.65
CA ARG A 157 4.46 20.65 2.42
C ARG A 157 4.41 19.66 3.58
N ARG A 158 5.51 18.95 3.82
CA ARG A 158 5.64 17.99 4.94
C ARG A 158 4.56 16.91 4.90
N CYS A 159 4.28 16.38 3.70
CA CYS A 159 3.31 15.32 3.55
C CYS A 159 3.73 14.09 4.38
N PRO A 160 2.77 13.45 5.08
CA PRO A 160 3.07 12.26 5.85
C PRO A 160 3.38 11.10 4.90
N LEU A 161 4.48 10.40 5.18
CA LEU A 161 4.89 9.20 4.47
C LEU A 161 5.36 8.16 5.49
N ILE A 162 4.76 6.98 5.45
CA ILE A 162 5.09 5.85 6.31
C ILE A 162 5.59 4.72 5.43
N LEU A 163 6.75 4.18 5.74
CA LEU A 163 7.30 2.99 5.11
C LEU A 163 7.15 1.81 6.07
N LEU A 164 6.55 0.72 5.59
CA LEU A 164 6.27 -0.49 6.36
C LEU A 164 6.87 -1.70 5.66
N GLY A 165 7.14 -2.76 6.43
CA GLY A 165 7.90 -3.91 5.93
C GLY A 165 9.40 -3.70 6.04
N LYS A 166 10.19 -4.65 5.53
CA LYS A 166 11.65 -4.57 5.60
C LYS A 166 12.33 -4.48 4.22
N ALA A 167 11.55 -4.51 3.13
CA ALA A 167 12.10 -4.48 1.76
C ALA A 167 13.30 -5.42 1.59
N ASN A 168 13.15 -6.67 2.03
CA ASN A 168 14.21 -7.68 2.01
C ASN A 168 15.50 -7.22 2.76
N GLY A 169 15.33 -6.53 3.88
CA GLY A 169 16.42 -6.03 4.72
C GLY A 169 16.93 -4.62 4.37
N GLN A 170 16.38 -3.97 3.36
CA GLN A 170 16.76 -2.60 2.97
C GLN A 170 16.20 -1.51 3.93
N LEU A 171 15.13 -1.83 4.68
CA LEU A 171 14.52 -0.93 5.65
C LEU A 171 14.84 -1.39 7.07
N ALA A 172 15.50 -0.53 7.84
CA ALA A 172 15.85 -0.80 9.23
C ALA A 172 14.65 -0.78 10.19
N GLY A 173 13.61 0.00 9.87
CA GLY A 173 12.46 0.21 10.75
C GLY A 173 12.74 1.09 11.97
N ASN A 174 11.69 1.40 12.75
CA ASN A 174 11.75 2.19 13.99
C ASN A 174 12.48 3.55 13.86
N THR A 175 12.44 4.15 12.68
CA THR A 175 13.10 5.40 12.36
C THR A 175 12.06 6.47 12.05
N HIS A 176 12.23 7.65 12.64
CA HIS A 176 11.48 8.85 12.29
C HIS A 176 12.44 9.85 11.65
N LEU A 177 12.22 10.18 10.40
CA LEU A 177 13.05 11.13 9.65
C LEU A 177 12.25 12.41 9.41
N VAL A 178 12.85 13.53 9.74
CA VAL A 178 12.35 14.86 9.39
C VAL A 178 13.29 15.43 8.33
N ALA A 179 12.81 15.47 7.10
CA ALA A 179 13.59 16.05 6.02
C ALA A 179 13.70 17.58 6.17
N PRO A 180 14.82 18.19 5.77
CA PRO A 180 14.95 19.63 5.71
C PRO A 180 13.82 20.27 4.88
N ASP A 181 13.42 21.49 5.26
CA ASP A 181 12.38 22.22 4.51
C ASP A 181 12.80 22.39 3.02
N GLY A 182 11.84 22.16 2.14
CA GLY A 182 12.06 22.22 0.70
C GLY A 182 12.59 20.94 0.06
N THR A 183 12.85 19.88 0.85
CA THR A 183 13.22 18.58 0.30
C THR A 183 12.05 18.01 -0.51
N PRO A 184 12.23 17.72 -1.81
CA PRO A 184 11.18 17.12 -2.61
C PRO A 184 10.83 15.71 -2.14
N MET A 185 9.54 15.37 -2.07
CA MET A 185 9.10 13.99 -1.79
C MET A 185 9.63 13.00 -2.85
N ALA A 186 9.85 13.48 -4.07
CA ALA A 186 10.44 12.68 -5.15
C ALA A 186 11.79 12.05 -4.75
N ASN A 187 12.57 12.68 -3.88
CA ASN A 187 13.83 12.11 -3.39
C ASN A 187 13.59 10.83 -2.57
N ALA A 188 12.53 10.81 -1.75
CA ALA A 188 12.15 9.59 -1.03
C ALA A 188 11.67 8.51 -1.99
N MET A 189 10.86 8.86 -2.99
CA MET A 189 10.39 7.92 -4.02
C MET A 189 11.56 7.34 -4.82
N LEU A 190 12.52 8.17 -5.22
CA LEU A 190 13.73 7.72 -5.91
C LEU A 190 14.57 6.78 -5.04
N SER A 191 14.75 7.12 -3.75
CA SER A 191 15.47 6.24 -2.82
C SER A 191 14.80 4.87 -2.66
N MET A 192 13.46 4.83 -2.69
CA MET A 192 12.72 3.57 -2.67
C MET A 192 12.93 2.75 -3.95
N LEU A 193 12.91 3.40 -5.13
CA LEU A 193 13.21 2.72 -6.40
C LEU A 193 14.62 2.12 -6.39
N HIS A 194 15.62 2.89 -5.96
CA HIS A 194 16.99 2.39 -5.84
C HIS A 194 17.10 1.21 -4.87
N SER A 195 16.36 1.22 -3.73
CA SER A 195 16.34 0.07 -2.81
C SER A 195 15.68 -1.17 -3.40
N LEU A 196 14.90 -1.02 -4.45
CA LEU A 196 14.31 -2.12 -5.22
C LEU A 196 15.17 -2.53 -6.45
N GLY A 197 16.34 -1.91 -6.63
CA GLY A 197 17.24 -2.18 -7.75
C GLY A 197 16.80 -1.56 -9.08
N VAL A 198 16.00 -0.50 -9.03
CA VAL A 198 15.58 0.27 -10.20
C VAL A 198 16.41 1.54 -10.26
N ASP A 199 17.23 1.69 -11.31
CA ASP A 199 18.11 2.85 -11.58
C ASP A 199 17.43 3.90 -12.47
#